data_0f9c4e61cd5d1bc24a5ae63bbd71865e
#
_entry.id   0f9c4e61cd5d1bc24a5ae63bbd71865e
#
_cell.length_a   1.000
_cell.length_b   1.000
_cell.length_c   1.000
_cell.angle_alpha   90.00
_cell.angle_beta   90.00
_cell.angle_gamma   90.00
#
_symmetry.space_group_name_H-M   'P 1'
#
loop_
_entity.id
_entity.type
_entity.pdbx_description
1 polymer ?
#
loop_
_entity_poly.entity_id
_entity_poly.type
_entity_poly.pdbx_seq_one_letter_code
_entity_poly.pdbx_strand_id
1 'polypeptide(L)'
;MWGPMTDLKTTAGKIEDLDAKLAESRAPLGEGEPAARTRVTQLLDEGSFVETDALARHRSTDFGREHDRPYTDGVVTGYGSIDGRRVCVFSQDGEIFDGTMGEVYAEKLTKVYDLAIKTGVPIIGIYESTGPRVQEGIVTMAGYARLMARVSQASGLIPQISVIAGNTSGIAAFAPTFADVLVVTQGTALHQAASHVAGAEPETFGGAAAHAESGTAHLVASDDKQALSLVRDVLAYLPANNRAEAPRVEAGSVADFDLNAVIPDTAAQAYDMSDVIKAVVDEGSFFELSAEAAQNILTGFAYIDGRAVGIVANQPLALAGALDSAAAEKAARFVRTCDAFNTPIVEFVDSPGFVPTPDEERAGLLRRASKFAYAQAEASVGKLTVITRKAIGPAYVFMGAKDLGADLVYAWPTAEIAVTQASQASLAIYGSEDMEEEMDELFLHPYAAAERGLADNVIEPTATRHYLVEGLRLLERKAVAQVPKKHGTV
;
A
#
# COMPACT_ATOMS: atom_id res chain seq x y z
N MET A 1 -29.39 -45.11 7.54
CA MET A 1 -30.66 -44.96 6.79
C MET A 1 -30.33 -44.28 5.49
N TRP A 2 -30.52 -44.96 4.35
CA TRP A 2 -30.35 -44.36 3.04
C TRP A 2 -31.50 -43.39 2.86
N GLY A 3 -31.21 -42.10 2.71
CA GLY A 3 -32.22 -41.11 2.30
C GLY A 3 -32.79 -41.46 0.91
N PRO A 4 -33.94 -40.91 0.49
CA PRO A 4 -34.48 -41.18 -0.82
C PRO A 4 -33.43 -40.85 -1.87
N MET A 5 -33.10 -41.86 -2.71
CA MET A 5 -32.17 -41.67 -3.83
C MET A 5 -32.80 -40.70 -4.81
N THR A 6 -32.19 -39.52 -4.99
CA THR A 6 -32.61 -38.51 -5.96
C THR A 6 -32.61 -39.13 -7.36
N ASP A 7 -33.71 -39.04 -8.09
CA ASP A 7 -33.82 -39.59 -9.45
C ASP A 7 -33.04 -38.71 -10.46
N LEU A 8 -31.75 -39.02 -10.65
CA LEU A 8 -30.88 -38.31 -11.58
C LEU A 8 -31.25 -38.46 -13.07
N LYS A 9 -32.31 -39.22 -13.38
CA LYS A 9 -32.85 -39.33 -14.77
C LYS A 9 -33.75 -38.15 -15.12
N THR A 10 -34.29 -37.42 -14.14
CA THR A 10 -35.16 -36.27 -14.35
C THR A 10 -34.39 -34.95 -14.16
N THR A 11 -34.85 -33.89 -14.82
CA THR A 11 -34.29 -32.55 -14.63
C THR A 11 -34.48 -32.08 -13.19
N ALA A 12 -35.65 -32.33 -12.60
CA ALA A 12 -35.92 -31.96 -11.21
C ALA A 12 -34.94 -32.64 -10.22
N GLY A 13 -34.73 -33.97 -10.39
CA GLY A 13 -33.78 -34.68 -9.57
C GLY A 13 -32.33 -34.22 -9.75
N LYS A 14 -31.91 -33.83 -10.96
CA LYS A 14 -30.57 -33.22 -11.17
C LYS A 14 -30.42 -31.86 -10.51
N ILE A 15 -31.48 -31.05 -10.46
CA ILE A 15 -31.50 -29.76 -9.76
C ILE A 15 -31.40 -30.01 -8.25
N GLU A 16 -32.19 -30.93 -7.72
CA GLU A 16 -32.15 -31.32 -6.30
C GLU A 16 -30.75 -31.82 -5.88
N ASP A 17 -30.08 -32.65 -6.70
CA ASP A 17 -28.70 -33.11 -6.47
C ASP A 17 -27.71 -31.94 -6.48
N LEU A 18 -27.85 -30.99 -7.42
CA LEU A 18 -27.05 -29.79 -7.45
C LEU A 18 -27.22 -28.95 -6.18
N ASP A 19 -28.48 -28.71 -5.77
CA ASP A 19 -28.80 -27.92 -4.58
C ASP A 19 -28.20 -28.58 -3.32
N ALA A 20 -28.27 -29.91 -3.21
CA ALA A 20 -27.68 -30.66 -2.11
C ALA A 20 -26.14 -30.51 -2.08
N LYS A 21 -25.47 -30.59 -3.24
CA LYS A 21 -24.01 -30.40 -3.34
C LYS A 21 -23.58 -28.97 -3.05
N LEU A 22 -24.34 -27.99 -3.48
CA LEU A 22 -24.09 -26.59 -3.15
C LEU A 22 -24.32 -26.32 -1.67
N ALA A 23 -25.35 -26.91 -1.06
CA ALA A 23 -25.57 -26.82 0.38
C ALA A 23 -24.39 -27.45 1.16
N GLU A 24 -23.93 -28.65 0.75
CA GLU A 24 -22.76 -29.32 1.33
C GLU A 24 -21.50 -28.44 1.20
N SER A 25 -21.25 -27.82 0.03
CA SER A 25 -20.08 -26.98 -0.20
C SER A 25 -20.05 -25.69 0.64
N ARG A 26 -21.20 -25.32 1.18
CA ARG A 26 -21.38 -24.12 2.02
C ARG A 26 -21.53 -24.44 3.50
N ALA A 27 -21.68 -25.71 3.83
CA ALA A 27 -21.82 -26.14 5.22
C ALA A 27 -20.48 -25.95 5.98
N PRO A 28 -20.53 -25.52 7.25
CA PRO A 28 -19.33 -25.49 8.08
C PRO A 28 -18.83 -26.92 8.33
N LEU A 29 -17.52 -27.07 8.45
CA LEU A 29 -16.91 -28.34 8.88
C LEU A 29 -16.90 -28.47 10.39
N GLY A 30 -17.06 -27.36 11.13
CA GLY A 30 -17.09 -27.27 12.59
C GLY A 30 -18.35 -26.62 13.13
N GLU A 31 -18.32 -26.17 14.39
CA GLU A 31 -19.38 -25.37 15.00
C GLU A 31 -19.27 -23.91 14.56
N GLY A 32 -20.29 -23.34 13.95
CA GLY A 32 -20.34 -21.95 13.50
C GLY A 32 -20.47 -21.78 11.99
N GLU A 33 -20.41 -20.55 11.52
CA GLU A 33 -20.38 -20.25 10.08
C GLU A 33 -18.95 -20.34 9.53
N PRO A 34 -18.76 -20.81 8.27
CA PRO A 34 -17.42 -20.90 7.66
C PRO A 34 -16.77 -19.51 7.57
N ALA A 35 -15.70 -19.29 8.32
CA ALA A 35 -15.03 -17.99 8.42
C ALA A 35 -14.65 -17.41 7.05
N ALA A 36 -14.08 -18.24 6.17
CA ALA A 36 -13.66 -17.83 4.83
C ALA A 36 -14.82 -17.27 3.99
N ARG A 37 -15.99 -17.90 4.04
CA ARG A 37 -17.18 -17.46 3.30
C ARG A 37 -17.80 -16.23 3.93
N THR A 38 -17.88 -16.18 5.25
CA THR A 38 -18.38 -15.03 6.00
C THR A 38 -17.58 -13.78 5.70
N ARG A 39 -16.24 -13.88 5.67
CA ARG A 39 -15.34 -12.77 5.27
C ARG A 39 -15.67 -12.24 3.87
N VAL A 40 -15.89 -13.12 2.89
CA VAL A 40 -16.25 -12.71 1.52
C VAL A 40 -17.62 -12.02 1.46
N THR A 41 -18.64 -12.58 2.14
CA THR A 41 -19.99 -11.99 2.15
C THR A 41 -20.07 -10.67 2.90
N GLN A 42 -19.26 -10.48 3.93
CA GLN A 42 -19.17 -9.21 4.66
C GLN A 42 -18.38 -8.14 3.90
N LEU A 43 -17.40 -8.55 3.09
CA LEU A 43 -16.61 -7.63 2.27
C LEU A 43 -17.41 -7.07 1.10
N LEU A 44 -18.18 -7.91 0.41
CA LEU A 44 -18.87 -7.56 -0.83
C LEU A 44 -20.25 -6.94 -0.55
N ASP A 45 -20.76 -6.22 -1.53
CA ASP A 45 -22.14 -5.71 -1.50
C ASP A 45 -23.13 -6.86 -1.43
N GLU A 46 -24.22 -6.69 -0.68
CA GLU A 46 -25.23 -7.71 -0.46
C GLU A 46 -25.73 -8.31 -1.78
N GLY A 47 -25.73 -9.63 -1.87
CA GLY A 47 -26.21 -10.38 -3.05
C GLY A 47 -25.33 -10.27 -4.30
N SER A 48 -24.19 -9.58 -4.24
CA SER A 48 -23.31 -9.41 -5.40
C SER A 48 -22.34 -10.56 -5.64
N PHE A 49 -22.10 -11.41 -4.64
CA PHE A 49 -21.11 -12.48 -4.72
C PHE A 49 -21.50 -13.59 -5.70
N VAL A 50 -20.64 -13.85 -6.66
CA VAL A 50 -20.71 -14.99 -7.58
C VAL A 50 -19.49 -15.87 -7.34
N GLU A 51 -19.72 -17.02 -6.70
CA GLU A 51 -18.68 -17.99 -6.40
C GLU A 51 -18.24 -18.73 -7.66
N THR A 52 -16.95 -18.98 -7.78
CA THR A 52 -16.35 -19.84 -8.80
C THR A 52 -15.77 -21.11 -8.17
N ASP A 53 -15.87 -22.24 -8.88
CA ASP A 53 -15.28 -23.51 -8.47
C ASP A 53 -15.75 -24.00 -7.08
N ALA A 54 -16.99 -23.71 -6.68
CA ALA A 54 -17.57 -24.16 -5.40
C ALA A 54 -17.55 -25.69 -5.22
N LEU A 55 -17.64 -26.44 -6.30
CA LEU A 55 -17.65 -27.90 -6.29
C LEU A 55 -16.27 -28.52 -6.57
N ALA A 56 -15.21 -27.73 -6.69
CA ALA A 56 -13.87 -28.22 -6.89
C ALA A 56 -13.35 -28.99 -5.65
N ARG A 57 -12.63 -30.08 -5.87
CA ARG A 57 -12.05 -30.94 -4.83
C ARG A 57 -10.64 -31.37 -5.26
N HIS A 58 -9.74 -31.61 -4.30
CA HIS A 58 -8.43 -32.17 -4.60
C HIS A 58 -8.52 -33.51 -5.34
N ARG A 59 -7.43 -33.86 -6.01
CA ARG A 59 -7.31 -35.09 -6.81
C ARG A 59 -6.39 -36.14 -6.17
N SER A 60 -5.84 -35.84 -4.99
CA SER A 60 -4.92 -36.73 -4.29
C SER A 60 -5.61 -38.04 -3.90
N THR A 61 -4.94 -39.15 -4.11
CA THR A 61 -5.36 -40.52 -3.73
C THR A 61 -4.44 -41.15 -2.70
N ASP A 62 -3.32 -40.50 -2.38
CA ASP A 62 -2.33 -41.00 -1.44
C ASP A 62 -2.67 -40.60 0.01
N PHE A 63 -2.13 -41.33 0.96
CA PHE A 63 -2.29 -41.09 2.39
C PHE A 63 -3.74 -41.03 2.89
N GLY A 64 -4.67 -41.77 2.23
CA GLY A 64 -6.09 -41.83 2.59
C GLY A 64 -6.91 -40.61 2.19
N ARG A 65 -6.34 -39.70 1.40
CA ARG A 65 -7.02 -38.47 0.96
C ARG A 65 -8.21 -38.71 0.04
N GLU A 66 -8.30 -39.82 -0.61
CA GLU A 66 -9.46 -40.23 -1.44
C GLU A 66 -10.77 -40.33 -0.62
N HIS A 67 -10.68 -40.49 0.70
CA HIS A 67 -11.81 -40.58 1.61
C HIS A 67 -12.20 -39.25 2.25
N ASP A 68 -11.32 -38.22 2.16
CA ASP A 68 -11.51 -36.91 2.77
C ASP A 68 -11.35 -35.81 1.68
N ARG A 69 -12.45 -35.53 1.00
CA ARG A 69 -12.47 -34.65 -0.18
C ARG A 69 -13.50 -33.53 0.00
N PRO A 70 -13.24 -32.56 0.89
CA PRO A 70 -14.13 -31.43 1.07
C PRO A 70 -14.26 -30.61 -0.22
N TYR A 71 -15.43 -30.00 -0.42
CA TYR A 71 -15.63 -29.04 -1.48
C TYR A 71 -14.79 -27.80 -1.25
N THR A 72 -14.62 -26.98 -2.27
CA THR A 72 -13.77 -25.75 -2.29
C THR A 72 -12.28 -25.99 -2.20
N ASP A 73 -11.82 -27.16 -1.75
CA ASP A 73 -10.41 -27.53 -1.51
C ASP A 73 -9.65 -26.54 -0.58
N GLY A 74 -10.37 -25.83 0.31
CA GLY A 74 -9.78 -24.92 1.29
C GLY A 74 -9.65 -23.46 0.83
N VAL A 75 -10.28 -23.07 -0.27
CA VAL A 75 -10.34 -21.67 -0.68
C VAL A 75 -11.67 -21.32 -1.37
N VAL A 76 -12.29 -20.26 -0.91
CA VAL A 76 -13.46 -19.63 -1.55
C VAL A 76 -12.96 -18.63 -2.58
N THR A 77 -13.40 -18.73 -3.84
CA THR A 77 -12.98 -17.83 -4.92
C THR A 77 -14.20 -17.33 -5.68
N GLY A 78 -14.12 -16.10 -6.21
CA GLY A 78 -15.19 -15.55 -7.00
C GLY A 78 -15.03 -14.06 -7.29
N TYR A 79 -16.12 -13.42 -7.60
CA TYR A 79 -16.17 -11.99 -7.86
C TYR A 79 -17.50 -11.40 -7.35
N GLY A 80 -17.50 -10.08 -7.17
CA GLY A 80 -18.68 -9.34 -6.73
C GLY A 80 -18.49 -7.85 -6.93
N SER A 81 -19.12 -7.06 -6.09
CA SER A 81 -18.91 -5.61 -6.06
C SER A 81 -18.64 -5.11 -4.65
N ILE A 82 -17.91 -3.99 -4.55
CA ILE A 82 -17.71 -3.19 -3.37
C ILE A 82 -18.10 -1.76 -3.75
N ASP A 83 -19.11 -1.21 -3.07
CA ASP A 83 -19.68 0.11 -3.38
C ASP A 83 -20.00 0.26 -4.88
N GLY A 84 -20.58 -0.79 -5.47
CA GLY A 84 -20.94 -0.88 -6.88
C GLY A 84 -19.77 -1.17 -7.84
N ARG A 85 -18.51 -1.18 -7.38
CA ARG A 85 -17.33 -1.44 -8.21
C ARG A 85 -17.01 -2.92 -8.25
N ARG A 86 -16.80 -3.46 -9.44
CA ARG A 86 -16.45 -4.88 -9.64
C ARG A 86 -15.07 -5.20 -9.07
N VAL A 87 -14.99 -6.32 -8.35
CA VAL A 87 -13.75 -6.86 -7.79
C VAL A 87 -13.72 -8.39 -7.92
N CYS A 88 -12.53 -8.96 -7.99
CA CYS A 88 -12.29 -10.37 -7.75
C CYS A 88 -11.86 -10.57 -6.30
N VAL A 89 -12.20 -11.72 -5.71
CA VAL A 89 -11.91 -12.02 -4.31
C VAL A 89 -11.59 -13.49 -4.14
N PHE A 90 -10.69 -13.79 -3.21
CA PHE A 90 -10.55 -15.11 -2.64
C PHE A 90 -10.36 -15.01 -1.12
N SER A 91 -10.81 -16.06 -0.41
CA SER A 91 -10.59 -16.21 1.02
C SER A 91 -10.14 -17.63 1.31
N GLN A 92 -9.00 -17.75 1.95
CA GLN A 92 -8.45 -19.01 2.40
C GLN A 92 -9.20 -19.51 3.63
N ASP A 93 -9.37 -20.83 3.73
CA ASP A 93 -10.13 -21.49 4.77
C ASP A 93 -9.21 -22.34 5.64
N GLY A 94 -8.88 -21.84 6.82
CA GLY A 94 -8.02 -22.53 7.78
C GLY A 94 -8.65 -23.80 8.36
N GLU A 95 -9.97 -23.97 8.30
CA GLU A 95 -10.66 -25.17 8.77
C GLU A 95 -10.45 -26.38 7.84
N ILE A 96 -10.14 -26.13 6.56
CA ILE A 96 -9.86 -27.17 5.57
C ILE A 96 -8.37 -27.41 5.47
N PHE A 97 -7.89 -28.51 6.02
CA PHE A 97 -6.48 -28.94 6.00
C PHE A 97 -5.51 -27.87 6.51
N ASP A 98 -5.88 -27.15 7.57
CA ASP A 98 -5.10 -26.03 8.14
C ASP A 98 -4.76 -24.94 7.12
N GLY A 99 -5.63 -24.71 6.13
CA GLY A 99 -5.42 -23.78 5.05
C GLY A 99 -4.28 -24.16 4.09
N THR A 100 -3.77 -25.39 4.16
CA THR A 100 -2.65 -25.83 3.30
C THR A 100 -3.05 -25.89 1.82
N MET A 101 -2.20 -25.31 0.97
CA MET A 101 -2.45 -25.24 -0.47
C MET A 101 -2.09 -26.53 -1.17
N GLY A 102 -3.08 -27.17 -1.82
CA GLY A 102 -2.93 -28.28 -2.75
C GLY A 102 -2.94 -27.84 -4.21
N GLU A 103 -2.94 -28.80 -5.12
CA GLU A 103 -2.93 -28.55 -6.57
C GLU A 103 -4.18 -27.79 -7.04
N VAL A 104 -5.36 -28.29 -6.68
CA VAL A 104 -6.65 -27.69 -7.09
C VAL A 104 -6.87 -26.33 -6.45
N TYR A 105 -6.46 -26.18 -5.20
CA TYR A 105 -6.42 -24.90 -4.51
C TYR A 105 -5.61 -23.86 -5.30
N ALA A 106 -4.37 -24.21 -5.70
CA ALA A 106 -3.52 -23.33 -6.51
C ALA A 106 -4.12 -23.00 -7.89
N GLU A 107 -4.80 -23.99 -8.52
CA GLU A 107 -5.51 -23.77 -9.78
C GLU A 107 -6.65 -22.73 -9.63
N LYS A 108 -7.40 -22.79 -8.54
CA LYS A 108 -8.48 -21.83 -8.23
C LYS A 108 -7.93 -20.42 -8.05
N LEU A 109 -6.84 -20.27 -7.27
CA LEU A 109 -6.17 -18.96 -7.09
C LEU A 109 -5.64 -18.40 -8.41
N THR A 110 -4.97 -19.25 -9.20
CA THR A 110 -4.46 -18.83 -10.51
C THR A 110 -5.59 -18.36 -11.43
N LYS A 111 -6.71 -19.08 -11.43
CA LYS A 111 -7.89 -18.74 -12.24
C LYS A 111 -8.54 -17.42 -11.84
N VAL A 112 -8.68 -17.13 -10.55
CA VAL A 112 -9.26 -15.85 -10.11
C VAL A 112 -8.33 -14.68 -10.41
N TYR A 113 -7.01 -14.85 -10.29
CA TYR A 113 -6.03 -13.86 -10.75
C TYR A 113 -6.09 -13.63 -12.26
N ASP A 114 -6.15 -14.70 -13.06
CA ASP A 114 -6.30 -14.58 -14.51
C ASP A 114 -7.59 -13.86 -14.89
N LEU A 115 -8.68 -14.08 -14.14
CA LEU A 115 -9.94 -13.36 -14.34
C LEU A 115 -9.78 -11.88 -14.02
N ALA A 116 -9.21 -11.53 -12.88
CA ALA A 116 -8.99 -10.15 -12.46
C ALA A 116 -8.12 -9.37 -13.47
N ILE A 117 -7.00 -9.96 -13.90
CA ILE A 117 -6.09 -9.39 -14.91
C ILE A 117 -6.82 -9.16 -16.25
N LYS A 118 -7.57 -10.15 -16.73
CA LYS A 118 -8.30 -10.07 -18.02
C LYS A 118 -9.41 -9.04 -18.01
N THR A 119 -10.06 -8.86 -16.87
CA THR A 119 -11.20 -7.92 -16.73
C THR A 119 -10.76 -6.55 -16.26
N GLY A 120 -9.53 -6.41 -15.76
CA GLY A 120 -8.99 -5.14 -15.27
C GLY A 120 -9.73 -4.65 -14.01
N VAL A 121 -10.02 -5.55 -13.08
CA VAL A 121 -10.67 -5.24 -11.80
C VAL A 121 -9.73 -5.52 -10.63
N PRO A 122 -9.86 -4.81 -9.50
CA PRO A 122 -9.07 -5.09 -8.30
C PRO A 122 -9.24 -6.53 -7.82
N ILE A 123 -8.19 -7.07 -7.18
CA ILE A 123 -8.25 -8.36 -6.51
C ILE A 123 -7.97 -8.21 -5.02
N ILE A 124 -8.84 -8.82 -4.19
CA ILE A 124 -8.68 -8.87 -2.75
C ILE A 124 -8.39 -10.30 -2.33
N GLY A 125 -7.26 -10.51 -1.68
CA GLY A 125 -6.87 -11.79 -1.10
C GLY A 125 -6.99 -11.78 0.42
N ILE A 126 -7.77 -12.72 0.98
CA ILE A 126 -7.87 -12.92 2.43
C ILE A 126 -7.13 -14.21 2.76
N TYR A 127 -6.05 -14.07 3.53
CA TYR A 127 -5.05 -15.12 3.72
C TYR A 127 -5.16 -15.75 5.11
N GLU A 128 -5.13 -17.09 5.11
CA GLU A 128 -5.03 -17.96 6.27
C GLU A 128 -4.49 -19.31 5.79
N SER A 129 -3.16 -19.54 5.87
CA SER A 129 -2.54 -20.72 5.30
C SER A 129 -1.23 -21.10 5.98
N THR A 130 -1.12 -22.34 6.41
CA THR A 130 0.11 -22.86 7.00
C THR A 130 1.12 -23.38 5.98
N GLY A 131 0.91 -23.14 4.69
CA GLY A 131 1.87 -23.47 3.63
C GLY A 131 1.42 -24.58 2.70
N PRO A 132 2.35 -25.42 2.18
CA PRO A 132 2.03 -26.45 1.20
C PRO A 132 1.37 -27.68 1.83
N ARG A 133 0.41 -28.28 1.13
CA ARG A 133 -0.15 -29.58 1.49
C ARG A 133 0.86 -30.68 1.15
N VAL A 134 1.63 -31.10 2.15
CA VAL A 134 2.79 -32.00 1.99
C VAL A 134 2.40 -33.34 1.34
N GLN A 135 1.19 -33.83 1.61
CA GLN A 135 0.66 -35.09 1.06
C GLN A 135 0.53 -35.08 -0.47
N GLU A 136 0.44 -33.89 -1.09
CA GLU A 136 0.39 -33.76 -2.55
C GLU A 136 1.77 -33.56 -3.17
N GLY A 137 2.83 -33.47 -2.37
CA GLY A 137 4.21 -33.44 -2.83
C GLY A 137 4.58 -32.15 -3.58
N ILE A 138 5.51 -32.27 -4.53
CA ILE A 138 6.14 -31.10 -5.21
C ILE A 138 5.18 -30.27 -6.06
N VAL A 139 4.02 -30.79 -6.45
CA VAL A 139 3.03 -30.05 -7.23
C VAL A 139 2.49 -28.82 -6.48
N THR A 140 2.49 -28.88 -5.14
CA THR A 140 2.09 -27.75 -4.30
C THR A 140 3.07 -26.58 -4.41
N MET A 141 4.37 -26.86 -4.44
CA MET A 141 5.40 -25.84 -4.66
C MET A 141 5.33 -25.24 -6.06
N ALA A 142 5.02 -26.06 -7.08
CA ALA A 142 4.72 -25.55 -8.42
C ALA A 142 3.47 -24.65 -8.42
N GLY A 143 2.49 -24.94 -7.56
CA GLY A 143 1.31 -24.10 -7.32
C GLY A 143 1.70 -22.73 -6.80
N TYR A 144 2.54 -22.65 -5.76
CA TYR A 144 3.07 -21.37 -5.25
C TYR A 144 3.85 -20.58 -6.31
N ALA A 145 4.68 -21.26 -7.11
CA ALA A 145 5.39 -20.58 -8.20
C ALA A 145 4.42 -19.98 -9.23
N ARG A 146 3.35 -20.71 -9.60
CA ARG A 146 2.30 -20.17 -10.49
C ARG A 146 1.57 -18.98 -9.86
N LEU A 147 1.24 -19.05 -8.58
CA LEU A 147 0.60 -17.96 -7.86
C LEU A 147 1.50 -16.72 -7.86
N MET A 148 2.76 -16.84 -7.45
CA MET A 148 3.71 -15.71 -7.43
C MET A 148 3.90 -15.08 -8.81
N ALA A 149 3.92 -15.89 -9.87
CA ALA A 149 3.97 -15.39 -11.25
C ALA A 149 2.73 -14.53 -11.58
N ARG A 150 1.53 -14.93 -11.14
CA ARG A 150 0.30 -14.16 -11.37
C ARG A 150 0.24 -12.88 -10.54
N VAL A 151 0.60 -12.96 -9.27
CA VAL A 151 0.70 -11.78 -8.39
C VAL A 151 1.67 -10.75 -8.97
N SER A 152 2.84 -11.21 -9.45
CA SER A 152 3.81 -10.35 -10.12
C SER A 152 3.27 -9.74 -11.43
N GLN A 153 2.54 -10.52 -12.24
CA GLN A 153 1.92 -10.03 -13.47
C GLN A 153 0.80 -9.02 -13.21
N ALA A 154 0.08 -9.16 -12.10
CA ALA A 154 -1.00 -8.24 -11.71
C ALA A 154 -0.46 -6.91 -11.15
N SER A 155 0.77 -6.92 -10.61
CA SER A 155 1.40 -5.74 -10.01
C SER A 155 1.51 -4.58 -11.00
N GLY A 156 0.98 -3.43 -10.60
CA GLY A 156 0.89 -2.24 -11.44
C GLY A 156 -0.12 -2.31 -12.59
N LEU A 157 -0.86 -3.41 -12.73
CA LEU A 157 -1.97 -3.51 -13.69
C LEU A 157 -3.34 -3.30 -13.03
N ILE A 158 -3.55 -3.95 -11.89
CA ILE A 158 -4.76 -3.89 -11.10
C ILE A 158 -4.40 -3.73 -9.62
N PRO A 159 -5.18 -3.01 -8.82
CA PRO A 159 -4.98 -2.95 -7.39
C PRO A 159 -5.06 -4.34 -6.74
N GLN A 160 -4.07 -4.66 -5.93
CA GLN A 160 -4.00 -5.88 -5.15
C GLN A 160 -4.02 -5.52 -3.66
N ILE A 161 -5.02 -6.00 -2.93
CA ILE A 161 -5.13 -5.78 -1.49
C ILE A 161 -5.10 -7.13 -0.80
N SER A 162 -4.21 -7.28 0.16
CA SER A 162 -4.07 -8.49 0.97
C SER A 162 -4.51 -8.24 2.40
N VAL A 163 -5.26 -9.18 2.97
CA VAL A 163 -5.68 -9.20 4.38
C VAL A 163 -5.15 -10.47 5.01
N ILE A 164 -4.38 -10.35 6.07
CA ILE A 164 -3.96 -11.49 6.89
C ILE A 164 -5.02 -11.67 7.98
N ALA A 165 -5.90 -12.64 7.78
CA ALA A 165 -7.04 -12.92 8.66
C ALA A 165 -6.84 -14.18 9.51
N GLY A 166 -5.75 -14.91 9.29
CA GLY A 166 -5.31 -16.06 10.07
C GLY A 166 -3.82 -16.25 9.95
N ASN A 167 -3.26 -17.21 10.68
CA ASN A 167 -1.84 -17.50 10.62
C ASN A 167 -1.43 -17.90 9.21
N THR A 168 -0.44 -17.20 8.66
CA THR A 168 0.07 -17.41 7.31
C THR A 168 1.58 -17.60 7.36
N SER A 169 2.04 -18.82 7.02
CA SER A 169 3.42 -19.20 7.32
C SER A 169 4.16 -19.87 6.15
N GLY A 170 5.49 -19.88 6.26
CA GLY A 170 6.37 -20.50 5.29
C GLY A 170 6.27 -19.83 3.91
N ILE A 171 6.19 -20.63 2.86
CA ILE A 171 6.07 -20.12 1.48
C ILE A 171 4.77 -19.33 1.25
N ALA A 172 3.70 -19.61 2.00
CA ALA A 172 2.44 -18.88 1.89
C ALA A 172 2.57 -17.41 2.31
N ALA A 173 3.52 -17.09 3.19
CA ALA A 173 3.73 -15.73 3.69
C ALA A 173 4.25 -14.74 2.62
N PHE A 174 4.80 -15.22 1.50
CA PHE A 174 5.37 -14.33 0.48
C PHE A 174 4.32 -13.72 -0.44
N ALA A 175 3.32 -14.49 -0.88
CA ALA A 175 2.34 -13.98 -1.85
C ALA A 175 1.60 -12.71 -1.39
N PRO A 176 1.11 -12.59 -0.14
CA PRO A 176 0.43 -11.38 0.33
C PRO A 176 1.30 -10.13 0.35
N THR A 177 2.64 -10.24 0.47
CA THR A 177 3.53 -9.08 0.53
C THR A 177 3.80 -8.40 -0.83
N PHE A 178 3.38 -9.02 -1.93
CA PHE A 178 3.40 -8.39 -3.27
C PHE A 178 2.27 -7.37 -3.45
N ALA A 179 1.25 -7.37 -2.58
CA ALA A 179 0.11 -6.47 -2.69
C ALA A 179 0.51 -5.00 -2.58
N ASP A 180 -0.28 -4.13 -3.18
CA ASP A 180 -0.13 -2.69 -3.09
C ASP A 180 -0.44 -2.20 -1.67
N VAL A 181 -1.44 -2.81 -1.02
CA VAL A 181 -1.77 -2.59 0.39
C VAL A 181 -1.94 -3.93 1.12
N LEU A 182 -1.24 -4.07 2.24
CA LEU A 182 -1.32 -5.22 3.15
C LEU A 182 -1.93 -4.78 4.49
N VAL A 183 -3.03 -5.43 4.86
CA VAL A 183 -3.69 -5.29 6.16
C VAL A 183 -3.38 -6.52 6.99
N VAL A 184 -2.93 -6.35 8.23
CA VAL A 184 -2.70 -7.47 9.17
C VAL A 184 -3.66 -7.35 10.34
N THR A 185 -4.41 -8.41 10.62
CA THR A 185 -5.34 -8.45 11.74
C THR A 185 -4.59 -8.80 13.03
N GLN A 186 -4.89 -8.14 14.13
CA GLN A 186 -4.33 -8.48 15.45
C GLN A 186 -4.64 -9.93 15.83
N GLY A 187 -3.72 -10.56 16.55
CA GLY A 187 -3.83 -11.98 16.93
C GLY A 187 -3.52 -12.97 15.80
N THR A 188 -3.10 -12.49 14.63
CA THR A 188 -2.59 -13.31 13.52
C THR A 188 -1.09 -13.12 13.32
N ALA A 189 -0.45 -14.05 12.61
CA ALA A 189 0.96 -13.96 12.31
C ALA A 189 1.25 -14.25 10.83
N LEU A 190 2.13 -13.46 10.25
CA LEU A 190 2.68 -13.63 8.91
C LEU A 190 4.18 -13.88 9.03
N HIS A 191 4.67 -15.07 8.75
CA HIS A 191 6.08 -15.38 8.99
C HIS A 191 6.62 -16.50 8.09
N GLN A 192 7.88 -16.43 7.74
CA GLN A 192 8.54 -17.46 6.94
C GLN A 192 9.12 -18.58 7.81
N ALA A 193 9.80 -18.23 8.89
CA ALA A 193 10.45 -19.21 9.76
C ALA A 193 9.42 -19.93 10.65
N ALA A 194 9.54 -21.26 10.77
CA ALA A 194 8.75 -21.99 11.76
C ALA A 194 9.18 -21.60 13.19
N SER A 195 8.23 -21.49 14.13
CA SER A 195 8.48 -21.05 15.49
C SER A 195 9.55 -21.89 16.22
N HIS A 196 9.56 -23.21 16.02
CA HIS A 196 10.55 -24.10 16.62
C HIS A 196 11.97 -23.87 16.07
N VAL A 197 12.11 -23.32 14.86
CA VAL A 197 13.39 -22.95 14.26
C VAL A 197 13.81 -21.56 14.71
N ALA A 198 12.86 -20.63 14.77
CA ALA A 198 13.11 -19.26 15.22
C ALA A 198 13.39 -19.18 16.74
N GLY A 199 12.94 -20.17 17.52
CA GLY A 199 13.09 -20.17 18.97
C GLY A 199 12.24 -19.11 19.69
N ALA A 200 11.19 -18.62 19.03
CA ALA A 200 10.29 -17.58 19.52
C ALA A 200 8.86 -17.85 19.06
N GLU A 201 7.89 -17.26 19.77
CA GLU A 201 6.49 -17.32 19.35
C GLU A 201 6.26 -16.51 18.08
N PRO A 202 5.45 -17.00 17.11
CA PRO A 202 5.22 -16.35 15.82
C PRO A 202 4.78 -14.90 15.94
N GLU A 203 3.96 -14.58 16.91
CA GLU A 203 3.44 -13.23 17.14
C GLU A 203 4.55 -12.21 17.47
N THR A 204 5.66 -12.64 18.11
CA THR A 204 6.76 -11.74 18.49
C THR A 204 7.62 -11.27 17.32
N PHE A 205 7.67 -12.02 16.21
CA PHE A 205 8.49 -11.66 15.04
C PHE A 205 7.69 -11.60 13.74
N GLY A 206 6.46 -12.07 13.73
CA GLY A 206 5.55 -12.09 12.59
C GLY A 206 4.14 -11.61 12.90
N GLY A 207 3.90 -11.05 14.11
CA GLY A 207 2.62 -10.47 14.48
C GLY A 207 2.39 -9.09 13.85
N ALA A 208 1.18 -8.56 14.03
CA ALA A 208 0.74 -7.29 13.45
C ALA A 208 1.67 -6.12 13.82
N ALA A 209 2.09 -6.01 15.08
CA ALA A 209 2.99 -4.95 15.55
C ALA A 209 4.36 -5.02 14.86
N ALA A 210 4.97 -6.20 14.78
CA ALA A 210 6.26 -6.38 14.12
C ALA A 210 6.21 -5.99 12.62
N HIS A 211 5.09 -6.30 11.95
CA HIS A 211 4.90 -5.93 10.55
C HIS A 211 4.56 -4.44 10.35
N ALA A 212 3.88 -3.82 11.31
CA ALA A 212 3.65 -2.38 11.32
C ALA A 212 4.96 -1.60 11.44
N GLU A 213 5.79 -1.94 12.43
CA GLU A 213 7.11 -1.31 12.66
C GLU A 213 8.08 -1.51 11.49
N SER A 214 8.10 -2.70 10.89
CA SER A 214 8.98 -3.00 9.74
C SER A 214 8.50 -2.40 8.42
N GLY A 215 7.29 -1.83 8.36
CA GLY A 215 6.68 -1.32 7.13
C GLY A 215 6.24 -2.41 6.14
N THR A 216 6.19 -3.66 6.58
CA THR A 216 5.62 -4.76 5.80
C THR A 216 4.10 -4.61 5.71
N ALA A 217 3.43 -4.38 6.86
CA ALA A 217 2.02 -4.04 6.91
C ALA A 217 1.82 -2.54 6.66
N HIS A 218 0.86 -2.21 5.84
CA HIS A 218 0.42 -0.83 5.63
C HIS A 218 -0.62 -0.40 6.65
N LEU A 219 -1.45 -1.35 7.10
CA LEU A 219 -2.54 -1.13 8.04
C LEU A 219 -2.64 -2.31 9.02
N VAL A 220 -3.02 -2.00 10.25
CA VAL A 220 -3.34 -2.99 11.28
C VAL A 220 -4.82 -2.89 11.63
N ALA A 221 -5.50 -4.03 11.69
CA ALA A 221 -6.89 -4.13 12.08
C ALA A 221 -7.05 -4.87 13.41
N SER A 222 -8.00 -4.47 14.24
CA SER A 222 -8.31 -5.15 15.50
C SER A 222 -8.96 -6.53 15.31
N ASP A 223 -9.71 -6.68 14.21
CA ASP A 223 -10.46 -7.87 13.87
C ASP A 223 -10.78 -7.93 12.37
N ASP A 224 -11.37 -9.04 11.92
CA ASP A 224 -11.77 -9.25 10.52
C ASP A 224 -12.71 -8.14 10.02
N LYS A 225 -13.66 -7.70 10.82
CA LYS A 225 -14.63 -6.68 10.43
C LYS A 225 -13.96 -5.35 10.13
N GLN A 226 -13.03 -4.93 10.98
CA GLN A 226 -12.24 -3.72 10.75
C GLN A 226 -11.33 -3.90 9.54
N ALA A 227 -10.69 -5.06 9.37
CA ALA A 227 -9.84 -5.34 8.21
C ALA A 227 -10.62 -5.19 6.89
N LEU A 228 -11.83 -5.73 6.82
CA LEU A 228 -12.69 -5.63 5.64
C LEU A 228 -13.19 -4.19 5.40
N SER A 229 -13.43 -3.41 6.46
CA SER A 229 -13.72 -1.98 6.33
C SER A 229 -12.54 -1.21 5.73
N LEU A 230 -11.32 -1.45 6.23
CA LEU A 230 -10.10 -0.82 5.72
C LEU A 230 -9.86 -1.15 4.23
N VAL A 231 -10.21 -2.35 3.77
CA VAL A 231 -10.17 -2.70 2.33
C VAL A 231 -11.09 -1.79 1.51
N ARG A 232 -12.31 -1.53 1.99
CA ARG A 232 -13.26 -0.62 1.34
C ARG A 232 -12.71 0.81 1.29
N ASP A 233 -12.16 1.27 2.42
CA ASP A 233 -11.58 2.61 2.54
C ASP A 233 -10.41 2.81 1.56
N VAL A 234 -9.49 1.84 1.47
CA VAL A 234 -8.37 1.87 0.49
C VAL A 234 -8.88 1.91 -0.94
N LEU A 235 -9.88 1.08 -1.27
CA LEU A 235 -10.43 1.03 -2.62
C LEU A 235 -11.08 2.34 -3.04
N ALA A 236 -11.57 3.16 -2.11
CA ALA A 236 -12.14 4.47 -2.43
C ALA A 236 -11.12 5.40 -3.11
N TYR A 237 -9.84 5.26 -2.79
CA TYR A 237 -8.76 6.09 -3.36
C TYR A 237 -8.10 5.49 -4.63
N LEU A 238 -8.31 4.21 -4.92
CA LEU A 238 -7.67 3.53 -6.04
C LEU A 238 -8.62 3.36 -7.24
N PRO A 239 -8.15 3.51 -8.48
CA PRO A 239 -8.94 3.22 -9.67
C PRO A 239 -9.20 1.71 -9.83
N ALA A 240 -9.99 1.34 -10.83
CA ALA A 240 -10.21 -0.08 -11.14
C ALA A 240 -8.93 -0.77 -11.66
N ASN A 241 -8.10 -0.05 -12.39
CA ASN A 241 -6.85 -0.54 -12.99
C ASN A 241 -5.96 0.63 -13.44
N ASN A 242 -4.77 0.32 -13.92
CA ASN A 242 -3.78 1.30 -14.36
C ASN A 242 -4.16 2.13 -15.62
N ARG A 243 -5.32 1.87 -16.23
CA ARG A 243 -5.83 2.65 -17.38
C ARG A 243 -6.97 3.56 -16.99
N ALA A 244 -7.53 3.37 -15.80
CA ALA A 244 -8.59 4.21 -15.27
C ALA A 244 -7.98 5.42 -14.56
N GLU A 245 -8.70 6.53 -14.59
CA GLU A 245 -8.32 7.73 -13.84
C GLU A 245 -8.47 7.50 -12.34
N ALA A 246 -7.69 8.26 -11.54
CA ALA A 246 -7.85 8.29 -10.09
C ALA A 246 -9.28 8.66 -9.70
N PRO A 247 -9.84 8.08 -8.63
CA PRO A 247 -11.21 8.34 -8.21
C PRO A 247 -11.48 9.83 -7.95
N ARG A 248 -12.73 10.22 -8.19
CA ARG A 248 -13.25 11.55 -7.86
C ARG A 248 -14.51 11.41 -7.04
N VAL A 249 -14.61 12.25 -6.04
CA VAL A 249 -15.79 12.41 -5.19
C VAL A 249 -16.26 13.86 -5.24
N GLU A 250 -17.38 14.17 -4.62
CA GLU A 250 -17.77 15.56 -4.39
C GLU A 250 -16.73 16.27 -3.50
N ALA A 251 -16.37 17.49 -3.86
CA ALA A 251 -15.36 18.25 -3.12
C ALA A 251 -15.82 18.48 -1.67
N GLY A 252 -14.97 18.10 -0.72
CA GLY A 252 -15.23 18.29 0.71
C GLY A 252 -14.96 19.72 1.19
N SER A 253 -15.43 20.03 2.41
CA SER A 253 -15.01 21.21 3.16
C SER A 253 -13.52 21.15 3.47
N VAL A 254 -12.96 22.26 3.91
CA VAL A 254 -11.59 22.41 4.40
C VAL A 254 -11.62 22.70 5.88
N ALA A 255 -10.70 22.13 6.65
CA ALA A 255 -10.59 22.44 8.06
C ALA A 255 -10.30 23.93 8.28
N ASP A 256 -10.94 24.52 9.28
CA ASP A 256 -10.64 25.89 9.71
C ASP A 256 -9.34 25.90 10.53
N PHE A 257 -8.22 26.13 9.85
CA PHE A 257 -6.89 26.10 10.43
C PHE A 257 -6.01 27.20 9.83
N ASP A 258 -5.36 27.99 10.69
CA ASP A 258 -4.47 29.07 10.25
C ASP A 258 -3.07 28.52 9.88
N LEU A 259 -2.87 28.24 8.62
CA LEU A 259 -1.58 27.77 8.09
C LEU A 259 -0.45 28.81 8.26
N ASN A 260 -0.75 30.11 8.39
CA ASN A 260 0.27 31.13 8.61
C ASN A 260 0.92 31.02 10.00
N ALA A 261 0.22 30.41 10.96
CA ALA A 261 0.69 30.23 12.33
C ALA A 261 1.29 28.85 12.62
N VAL A 262 1.31 27.92 11.64
CA VAL A 262 1.73 26.53 11.89
C VAL A 262 3.24 26.37 12.07
N ILE A 263 4.03 27.16 11.31
CA ILE A 263 5.50 27.07 11.40
C ILE A 263 5.98 27.89 12.59
N PRO A 264 6.67 27.29 13.56
CA PRO A 264 7.24 28.02 14.70
C PRO A 264 8.31 29.01 14.25
N ASP A 265 8.39 30.18 14.92
CA ASP A 265 9.43 31.18 14.67
C ASP A 265 10.85 30.66 14.97
N THR A 266 10.95 29.65 15.84
CA THR A 266 12.24 29.04 16.20
C THR A 266 12.51 27.80 15.37
N ALA A 267 13.58 27.80 14.60
CA ALA A 267 13.97 26.69 13.72
C ALA A 267 14.18 25.34 14.46
N ALA A 268 14.47 25.38 15.76
CA ALA A 268 14.63 24.18 16.60
C ALA A 268 13.28 23.58 17.07
N GLN A 269 12.17 24.31 16.96
CA GLN A 269 10.85 23.82 17.37
C GLN A 269 10.22 23.02 16.24
N ALA A 270 9.83 21.77 16.55
CA ALA A 270 9.10 20.92 15.63
C ALA A 270 7.60 21.24 15.65
N TYR A 271 6.92 20.90 14.55
CA TYR A 271 5.46 20.94 14.41
C TYR A 271 5.00 19.65 13.76
N ASP A 272 3.70 19.37 13.84
CA ASP A 272 3.11 18.19 13.22
C ASP A 272 2.73 18.48 11.76
N MET A 273 3.42 17.84 10.81
CA MET A 273 3.11 18.00 9.39
C MET A 273 1.71 17.46 9.04
N SER A 274 1.16 16.55 9.84
CA SER A 274 -0.21 16.07 9.61
C SER A 274 -1.27 17.18 9.75
N ASP A 275 -1.01 18.21 10.56
CA ASP A 275 -1.91 19.37 10.70
C ASP A 275 -1.89 20.22 9.42
N VAL A 276 -0.70 20.38 8.80
CA VAL A 276 -0.58 21.05 7.49
C VAL A 276 -1.36 20.29 6.43
N ILE A 277 -1.18 18.97 6.37
CA ILE A 277 -1.88 18.13 5.41
C ILE A 277 -3.39 18.25 5.59
N LYS A 278 -3.90 18.08 6.82
CA LYS A 278 -5.34 18.16 7.14
C LYS A 278 -5.95 19.53 6.83
N ALA A 279 -5.17 20.61 6.96
CA ALA A 279 -5.61 21.95 6.60
C ALA A 279 -5.69 22.23 5.10
N VAL A 280 -5.05 21.40 4.28
CA VAL A 280 -4.96 21.58 2.82
C VAL A 280 -5.89 20.63 2.06
N VAL A 281 -6.06 19.40 2.55
CA VAL A 281 -6.91 18.38 1.90
C VAL A 281 -8.39 18.57 2.27
N ASP A 282 -9.27 17.84 1.62
CA ASP A 282 -10.68 17.78 1.98
C ASP A 282 -10.81 17.19 3.39
N GLU A 283 -11.64 17.81 4.22
CA GLU A 283 -11.74 17.52 5.65
C GLU A 283 -12.01 16.02 5.90
N GLY A 284 -11.20 15.42 6.79
CA GLY A 284 -11.31 14.00 7.15
C GLY A 284 -10.87 13.02 6.07
N SER A 285 -10.33 13.49 4.93
CA SER A 285 -9.97 12.62 3.82
C SER A 285 -8.54 12.05 3.89
N PHE A 286 -7.68 12.54 4.78
CA PHE A 286 -6.31 12.01 4.87
C PHE A 286 -6.32 10.60 5.48
N PHE A 287 -5.94 9.63 4.68
CA PHE A 287 -5.87 8.22 5.02
C PHE A 287 -4.41 7.77 5.01
N GLU A 288 -3.78 7.80 6.17
CA GLU A 288 -2.37 7.46 6.34
C GLU A 288 -2.12 5.97 6.20
N LEU A 289 -1.03 5.60 5.50
CA LEU A 289 -0.53 4.25 5.37
C LEU A 289 0.82 4.11 6.09
N SER A 290 1.05 2.94 6.71
CA SER A 290 2.30 2.61 7.41
C SER A 290 2.68 3.65 8.49
N ALA A 291 1.70 4.09 9.28
CA ALA A 291 1.90 5.14 10.29
C ALA A 291 2.96 4.78 11.36
N GLU A 292 3.13 3.48 11.66
CA GLU A 292 4.08 3.02 12.68
C GLU A 292 5.51 2.81 12.12
N ALA A 293 5.65 2.70 10.81
CA ALA A 293 6.96 2.54 10.16
C ALA A 293 7.53 3.89 9.73
N ALA A 294 8.82 4.10 9.94
CA ALA A 294 9.53 5.30 9.48
C ALA A 294 8.70 6.58 9.72
N GLN A 295 8.43 6.88 10.98
CA GLN A 295 7.55 7.98 11.40
C GLN A 295 8.05 9.38 11.00
N ASN A 296 9.30 9.48 10.55
CA ASN A 296 9.92 10.69 10.00
C ASN A 296 9.43 11.04 8.58
N ILE A 297 8.61 10.16 7.96
CA ILE A 297 7.91 10.43 6.70
C ILE A 297 6.47 9.93 6.75
N LEU A 298 5.54 10.74 6.33
CA LEU A 298 4.13 10.43 6.19
C LEU A 298 3.84 10.01 4.74
N THR A 299 3.08 8.94 4.57
CA THR A 299 2.56 8.52 3.27
C THR A 299 1.09 8.15 3.41
N GLY A 300 0.26 8.55 2.48
CA GLY A 300 -1.17 8.24 2.54
C GLY A 300 -1.94 8.83 1.38
N PHE A 301 -3.19 8.45 1.27
CA PHE A 301 -4.11 9.02 0.29
C PHE A 301 -4.93 10.15 0.91
N ALA A 302 -5.40 11.07 0.06
CA ALA A 302 -6.33 12.12 0.45
C ALA A 302 -7.19 12.54 -0.74
N TYR A 303 -8.16 13.40 -0.49
CA TYR A 303 -8.85 14.15 -1.55
C TYR A 303 -8.48 15.64 -1.50
N ILE A 304 -8.25 16.22 -2.66
CA ILE A 304 -8.12 17.67 -2.83
C ILE A 304 -9.11 18.10 -3.92
N ASP A 305 -10.09 18.92 -3.57
CA ASP A 305 -11.19 19.32 -4.46
C ASP A 305 -11.89 18.08 -5.07
N GLY A 306 -12.13 17.06 -4.21
CA GLY A 306 -12.73 15.79 -4.58
C GLY A 306 -11.86 14.86 -5.44
N ARG A 307 -10.63 15.21 -5.74
CA ARG A 307 -9.69 14.40 -6.52
C ARG A 307 -8.79 13.58 -5.61
N ALA A 308 -8.72 12.26 -5.80
CA ALA A 308 -7.78 11.43 -5.07
C ALA A 308 -6.33 11.79 -5.41
N VAL A 309 -5.51 11.95 -4.38
CA VAL A 309 -4.08 12.26 -4.44
C VAL A 309 -3.29 11.38 -3.47
N GLY A 310 -2.02 11.12 -3.79
CA GLY A 310 -1.06 10.57 -2.84
C GLY A 310 -0.31 11.70 -2.14
N ILE A 311 -0.13 11.58 -0.84
CA ILE A 311 0.63 12.51 -0.01
C ILE A 311 1.93 11.85 0.42
N VAL A 312 3.05 12.54 0.22
CA VAL A 312 4.37 12.20 0.77
C VAL A 312 4.89 13.43 1.51
N ALA A 313 5.18 13.30 2.80
CA ALA A 313 5.56 14.47 3.60
C ALA A 313 6.60 14.12 4.67
N ASN A 314 7.58 14.98 4.90
CA ASN A 314 8.45 14.84 6.06
C ASN A 314 7.69 15.14 7.35
N GLN A 315 8.00 14.41 8.43
CA GLN A 315 7.42 14.65 9.75
C GLN A 315 8.48 15.23 10.70
N PRO A 316 8.46 16.53 10.96
CA PRO A 316 9.46 17.16 11.83
C PRO A 316 9.46 16.68 13.28
N LEU A 317 8.36 16.10 13.76
CA LEU A 317 8.29 15.53 15.12
C LEU A 317 9.18 14.28 15.27
N ALA A 318 9.52 13.60 14.17
CA ALA A 318 10.38 12.43 14.18
C ALA A 318 11.67 12.72 13.41
N LEU A 319 12.85 12.54 14.04
CA LEU A 319 14.17 12.80 13.45
C LEU A 319 14.30 14.19 12.79
N ALA A 320 13.54 15.18 13.26
CA ALA A 320 13.44 16.53 12.66
C ALA A 320 13.09 16.50 11.15
N GLY A 321 12.40 15.46 10.67
CA GLY A 321 12.08 15.26 9.26
C GLY A 321 13.24 14.73 8.40
N ALA A 322 14.39 14.39 9.00
CA ALA A 322 15.52 13.82 8.27
C ALA A 322 15.15 12.46 7.67
N LEU A 323 15.62 12.17 6.45
CA LEU A 323 15.42 10.90 5.78
C LEU A 323 16.40 9.84 6.27
N ASP A 324 15.90 8.66 6.55
CA ASP A 324 16.69 7.45 6.78
C ASP A 324 16.41 6.39 5.70
N SER A 325 17.03 5.25 5.82
CA SER A 325 16.86 4.15 4.85
C SER A 325 15.43 3.61 4.81
N ALA A 326 14.74 3.58 5.94
CA ALA A 326 13.37 3.10 6.05
C ALA A 326 12.37 4.11 5.46
N ALA A 327 12.55 5.40 5.73
CA ALA A 327 11.74 6.47 5.15
C ALA A 327 11.87 6.50 3.61
N ALA A 328 13.09 6.34 3.10
CA ALA A 328 13.32 6.31 1.66
C ALA A 328 12.63 5.11 0.98
N GLU A 329 12.66 3.92 1.59
CA GLU A 329 11.94 2.75 1.04
C GLU A 329 10.42 2.89 1.13
N LYS A 330 9.89 3.41 2.26
CA LYS A 330 8.47 3.69 2.45
C LYS A 330 7.95 4.66 1.38
N ALA A 331 8.64 5.80 1.19
CA ALA A 331 8.30 6.78 0.18
C ALA A 331 8.40 6.23 -1.24
N ALA A 332 9.48 5.51 -1.57
CA ALA A 332 9.68 4.92 -2.89
C ALA A 332 8.55 3.96 -3.27
N ARG A 333 8.15 3.09 -2.36
CA ARG A 333 7.06 2.14 -2.57
C ARG A 333 5.74 2.88 -2.81
N PHE A 334 5.44 3.89 -2.00
CA PHE A 334 4.21 4.65 -2.11
C PHE A 334 4.13 5.47 -3.40
N VAL A 335 5.20 6.17 -3.79
CA VAL A 335 5.29 6.89 -5.07
C VAL A 335 5.04 5.95 -6.26
N ARG A 336 5.60 4.75 -6.24
CA ARG A 336 5.37 3.74 -7.29
C ARG A 336 3.93 3.25 -7.34
N THR A 337 3.28 3.10 -6.19
CA THR A 337 1.86 2.74 -6.11
C THR A 337 1.00 3.85 -6.70
N CYS A 338 1.27 5.11 -6.35
CA CYS A 338 0.56 6.26 -6.92
C CYS A 338 0.73 6.34 -8.44
N ASP A 339 1.96 6.19 -8.94
CA ASP A 339 2.24 6.22 -10.38
C ASP A 339 1.56 5.08 -11.13
N ALA A 340 1.60 3.86 -10.58
CA ALA A 340 0.95 2.70 -11.18
C ALA A 340 -0.56 2.87 -11.35
N PHE A 341 -1.20 3.63 -10.46
CA PHE A 341 -2.65 3.83 -10.44
C PHE A 341 -3.11 5.25 -10.77
N ASN A 342 -2.30 5.99 -11.51
CA ASN A 342 -2.64 7.33 -12.02
C ASN A 342 -3.05 8.33 -10.94
N THR A 343 -2.55 8.15 -9.70
CA THR A 343 -2.84 9.02 -8.55
C THR A 343 -1.80 10.13 -8.52
N PRO A 344 -2.17 11.41 -8.70
CA PRO A 344 -1.24 12.53 -8.60
C PRO A 344 -0.61 12.58 -7.20
N ILE A 345 0.63 13.08 -7.12
CA ILE A 345 1.39 13.13 -5.88
C ILE A 345 1.55 14.59 -5.43
N VAL A 346 1.31 14.83 -4.15
CA VAL A 346 1.59 16.09 -3.48
C VAL A 346 2.61 15.83 -2.39
N GLU A 347 3.71 16.58 -2.43
CA GLU A 347 4.79 16.45 -1.44
C GLU A 347 4.87 17.70 -0.56
N PHE A 348 5.01 17.49 0.77
CA PHE A 348 5.31 18.55 1.73
C PHE A 348 6.70 18.33 2.29
N VAL A 349 7.56 19.35 2.17
CA VAL A 349 8.99 19.22 2.44
C VAL A 349 9.40 20.04 3.66
N ASP A 350 9.90 19.36 4.67
CA ASP A 350 10.64 19.94 5.80
C ASP A 350 11.69 18.92 6.27
N SER A 351 12.86 18.95 5.66
CA SER A 351 13.93 18.00 5.95
C SER A 351 15.31 18.64 5.94
N PRO A 352 16.12 18.43 7.00
CA PRO A 352 17.49 18.93 7.06
C PRO A 352 18.51 18.09 6.26
N GLY A 353 18.09 16.97 5.66
CA GLY A 353 18.96 16.06 4.93
C GLY A 353 18.67 14.59 5.25
N PHE A 354 19.68 13.75 5.03
CA PHE A 354 19.65 12.36 5.48
C PHE A 354 20.26 12.23 6.89
N VAL A 355 19.87 11.17 7.62
CA VAL A 355 20.40 10.84 8.93
C VAL A 355 21.89 10.46 8.80
N PRO A 356 22.84 11.24 9.35
CA PRO A 356 24.27 11.07 9.08
C PRO A 356 24.93 10.12 10.11
N THR A 357 24.46 8.87 10.21
CA THR A 357 25.02 7.92 11.18
C THR A 357 25.70 6.73 10.51
N PRO A 358 26.77 6.16 11.14
CA PRO A 358 27.38 4.95 10.63
C PRO A 358 26.44 3.75 10.54
N ASP A 359 25.39 3.71 11.35
CA ASP A 359 24.42 2.61 11.34
C ASP A 359 23.52 2.69 10.13
N GLU A 360 23.09 3.89 9.70
CA GLU A 360 22.35 4.08 8.45
C GLU A 360 23.20 3.72 7.22
N GLU A 361 24.48 4.08 7.21
CA GLU A 361 25.39 3.67 6.14
C GLU A 361 25.51 2.14 6.06
N ARG A 362 25.66 1.46 7.21
CA ARG A 362 25.70 -0.02 7.28
C ARG A 362 24.37 -0.66 6.93
N ALA A 363 23.25 -0.02 7.25
CA ALA A 363 21.91 -0.45 6.84
C ALA A 363 21.68 -0.37 5.33
N GLY A 364 22.61 0.25 4.59
CA GLY A 364 22.58 0.38 3.14
C GLY A 364 21.76 1.57 2.66
N LEU A 365 21.85 2.70 3.36
CA LEU A 365 21.17 3.95 3.04
C LEU A 365 21.24 4.29 1.55
N LEU A 366 22.44 4.31 0.96
CA LEU A 366 22.61 4.70 -0.46
C LEU A 366 21.81 3.80 -1.40
N ARG A 367 21.82 2.49 -1.18
CA ARG A 367 21.06 1.52 -2.00
C ARG A 367 19.55 1.66 -1.83
N ARG A 368 19.10 1.91 -0.60
CA ARG A 368 17.67 2.07 -0.29
C ARG A 368 17.14 3.42 -0.79
N ALA A 369 17.89 4.50 -0.55
CA ALA A 369 17.55 5.84 -1.00
C ALA A 369 17.52 5.95 -2.54
N SER A 370 18.42 5.24 -3.25
CA SER A 370 18.39 5.20 -4.72
C SER A 370 17.04 4.77 -5.29
N LYS A 371 16.31 3.89 -4.59
CA LYS A 371 14.95 3.49 -4.99
C LYS A 371 13.97 4.66 -4.97
N PHE A 372 14.13 5.57 -4.00
CA PHE A 372 13.27 6.74 -3.90
C PHE A 372 13.54 7.75 -5.02
N ALA A 373 14.81 8.11 -5.24
CA ALA A 373 15.17 8.96 -6.38
C ALA A 373 14.71 8.37 -7.72
N TYR A 374 14.85 7.05 -7.87
CA TYR A 374 14.39 6.33 -9.05
C TYR A 374 12.87 6.40 -9.22
N ALA A 375 12.11 6.19 -8.15
CA ALA A 375 10.66 6.30 -8.17
C ALA A 375 10.21 7.72 -8.54
N GLN A 376 10.86 8.74 -7.98
CA GLN A 376 10.60 10.14 -8.31
C GLN A 376 10.83 10.45 -9.80
N ALA A 377 11.96 9.99 -10.34
CA ALA A 377 12.33 10.26 -11.72
C ALA A 377 11.47 9.51 -12.75
N GLU A 378 10.97 8.31 -12.37
CA GLU A 378 10.11 7.50 -13.26
C GLU A 378 8.64 7.89 -13.23
N ALA A 379 8.15 8.43 -12.11
CA ALA A 379 6.73 8.73 -11.95
C ALA A 379 6.21 9.66 -13.06
N SER A 380 5.17 9.19 -13.73
CA SER A 380 4.54 9.87 -14.87
C SER A 380 3.33 10.70 -14.50
N VAL A 381 2.79 10.50 -13.31
CA VAL A 381 1.64 11.26 -12.76
C VAL A 381 1.99 12.71 -12.48
N GLY A 382 0.98 13.57 -12.32
CA GLY A 382 1.18 14.95 -11.88
C GLY A 382 1.84 15.00 -10.50
N LYS A 383 2.92 15.76 -10.36
CA LYS A 383 3.66 15.91 -9.10
C LYS A 383 3.77 17.38 -8.71
N LEU A 384 3.31 17.68 -7.51
CA LEU A 384 3.35 19.02 -6.92
C LEU A 384 4.12 18.97 -5.60
N THR A 385 5.01 19.93 -5.40
CA THR A 385 5.83 20.02 -4.18
C THR A 385 5.57 21.34 -3.48
N VAL A 386 5.41 21.28 -2.17
CA VAL A 386 5.31 22.47 -1.28
C VAL A 386 6.43 22.40 -0.25
N ILE A 387 7.38 23.29 -0.36
CA ILE A 387 8.48 23.41 0.62
C ILE A 387 8.01 24.33 1.75
N THR A 388 7.73 23.73 2.91
CA THR A 388 7.18 24.45 4.06
C THR A 388 8.25 25.10 4.91
N ARG A 389 9.40 24.41 5.10
CA ARG A 389 10.54 24.92 5.85
C ARG A 389 11.85 24.41 5.26
N LYS A 390 12.48 23.37 5.79
CA LYS A 390 13.81 22.91 5.38
C LYS A 390 13.78 22.03 4.12
N ALA A 391 14.57 22.38 3.13
CA ALA A 391 14.88 21.55 1.97
C ALA A 391 16.40 21.63 1.74
N ILE A 392 17.18 20.92 2.58
CA ILE A 392 18.62 21.12 2.68
C ILE A 392 19.36 19.91 2.10
N GLY A 393 20.36 20.19 1.28
CA GLY A 393 21.26 19.20 0.72
C GLY A 393 20.54 18.11 -0.07
N PRO A 394 20.87 16.82 0.15
CA PRO A 394 20.23 15.74 -0.60
C PRO A 394 18.71 15.65 -0.41
N ALA A 395 18.15 16.09 0.75
CA ALA A 395 16.70 16.08 0.95
C ALA A 395 15.97 16.96 -0.08
N TYR A 396 16.51 18.12 -0.47
CA TYR A 396 15.98 18.93 -1.55
C TYR A 396 15.81 18.11 -2.84
N VAL A 397 16.81 17.28 -3.18
CA VAL A 397 16.76 16.49 -4.40
C VAL A 397 15.70 15.38 -4.32
N PHE A 398 15.66 14.65 -3.20
CA PHE A 398 14.83 13.45 -3.06
C PHE A 398 13.35 13.76 -2.80
N MET A 399 13.05 14.90 -2.18
CA MET A 399 11.70 15.33 -1.86
C MET A 399 11.15 16.25 -2.96
N GLY A 400 10.86 15.67 -4.13
CA GLY A 400 10.12 16.34 -5.21
C GLY A 400 10.80 17.58 -5.79
N ALA A 401 12.12 17.55 -6.01
CA ALA A 401 12.79 18.62 -6.74
C ALA A 401 12.29 18.71 -8.20
N LYS A 402 12.24 19.92 -8.74
CA LYS A 402 11.80 20.18 -10.12
C LYS A 402 12.61 19.36 -11.14
N ASP A 403 13.92 19.33 -10.98
CA ASP A 403 14.83 18.60 -11.88
C ASP A 403 14.78 17.08 -11.71
N LEU A 404 14.19 16.57 -10.62
CA LEU A 404 13.90 15.15 -10.43
C LEU A 404 12.45 14.78 -10.80
N GLY A 405 11.74 15.68 -11.49
CA GLY A 405 10.47 15.40 -12.14
C GLY A 405 9.23 15.97 -11.45
N ALA A 406 9.35 16.85 -10.46
CA ALA A 406 8.20 17.64 -10.01
C ALA A 406 7.75 18.60 -11.11
N ASP A 407 6.46 18.71 -11.34
CA ASP A 407 5.89 19.58 -12.36
C ASP A 407 5.78 21.02 -11.86
N LEU A 408 5.33 21.18 -10.61
CA LEU A 408 5.17 22.48 -9.97
C LEU A 408 5.75 22.41 -8.55
N VAL A 409 6.58 23.38 -8.22
CA VAL A 409 7.22 23.52 -6.90
C VAL A 409 6.87 24.87 -6.32
N TYR A 410 6.27 24.86 -5.16
CA TYR A 410 5.93 26.06 -4.38
C TYR A 410 6.74 26.10 -3.09
N ALA A 411 7.14 27.27 -2.67
CA ALA A 411 7.81 27.46 -1.39
C ALA A 411 7.03 28.44 -0.52
N TRP A 412 6.99 28.18 0.78
CA TRP A 412 6.50 29.18 1.73
C TRP A 412 7.60 30.22 2.03
N PRO A 413 7.27 31.40 2.54
CA PRO A 413 8.28 32.38 2.94
C PRO A 413 9.24 31.86 4.01
N THR A 414 8.82 30.85 4.78
CA THR A 414 9.61 30.14 5.81
C THR A 414 10.55 29.08 5.25
N ALA A 415 10.58 28.89 3.93
CA ALA A 415 11.39 27.83 3.32
C ALA A 415 12.88 28.18 3.34
N GLU A 416 13.69 27.22 3.78
CA GLU A 416 15.15 27.25 3.81
C GLU A 416 15.67 26.29 2.73
N ILE A 417 16.02 26.81 1.54
CA ILE A 417 16.44 25.98 0.40
C ILE A 417 17.93 26.18 0.15
N ALA A 418 18.75 25.20 0.55
CA ALA A 418 20.19 25.34 0.53
C ALA A 418 20.95 24.04 0.25
N VAL A 419 22.20 24.18 -0.14
CA VAL A 419 23.12 23.03 -0.36
C VAL A 419 23.46 22.35 0.96
N THR A 420 23.58 23.12 2.05
CA THR A 420 23.91 22.64 3.40
C THR A 420 23.45 23.68 4.43
N GLN A 421 23.52 23.35 5.70
CA GLN A 421 23.23 24.29 6.80
C GLN A 421 24.24 25.44 6.84
N ALA A 422 23.86 26.59 7.40
CA ALA A 422 24.68 27.81 7.44
C ALA A 422 26.06 27.61 8.09
N SER A 423 26.12 26.91 9.23
CA SER A 423 27.38 26.60 9.91
C SER A 423 28.34 25.77 9.04
N GLN A 424 27.79 24.76 8.33
CA GLN A 424 28.58 23.94 7.41
C GLN A 424 29.03 24.70 6.16
N ALA A 425 28.18 25.61 5.66
CA ALA A 425 28.56 26.50 4.57
C ALA A 425 29.68 27.45 4.97
N SER A 426 29.59 28.08 6.15
CA SER A 426 30.66 28.91 6.73
C SER A 426 31.96 28.13 6.85
N LEU A 427 31.93 26.96 7.45
CA LEU A 427 33.10 26.10 7.62
C LEU A 427 33.74 25.72 6.27
N ALA A 428 32.91 25.37 5.26
CA ALA A 428 33.39 24.97 3.93
C ALA A 428 34.02 26.12 3.14
N ILE A 429 33.52 27.33 3.28
CA ILE A 429 33.94 28.51 2.49
C ILE A 429 35.10 29.25 3.22
N TYR A 430 34.98 29.43 4.53
CA TYR A 430 35.90 30.28 5.31
C TYR A 430 36.81 29.51 6.26
N GLY A 431 36.58 28.21 6.47
CA GLY A 431 37.34 27.37 7.39
C GLY A 431 36.99 27.58 8.87
N SER A 432 35.94 28.34 9.18
CA SER A 432 35.40 28.55 10.53
C SER A 432 33.88 28.75 10.47
N GLU A 433 33.23 28.66 11.62
CA GLU A 433 31.77 28.89 11.73
C GLU A 433 31.41 30.37 11.98
N ASP A 434 32.42 31.26 12.01
CA ASP A 434 32.24 32.68 12.38
C ASP A 434 31.30 33.47 11.44
N MET A 435 31.09 32.97 10.23
CA MET A 435 30.21 33.61 9.21
C MET A 435 28.85 32.90 9.08
N GLU A 436 28.44 32.11 10.08
CA GLU A 436 27.15 31.37 10.04
C GLU A 436 25.96 32.31 9.80
N GLU A 437 25.87 33.42 10.53
CA GLU A 437 24.77 34.39 10.41
C GLU A 437 24.68 34.99 8.99
N GLU A 438 25.85 35.33 8.37
CA GLU A 438 25.90 35.82 7.00
C GLU A 438 25.50 34.73 5.99
N MET A 439 25.87 33.45 6.23
CA MET A 439 25.45 32.33 5.37
C MET A 439 23.97 32.05 5.49
N ASP A 440 23.40 32.18 6.69
CA ASP A 440 21.97 32.05 6.91
C ASP A 440 21.18 33.10 6.09
N GLU A 441 21.54 34.38 6.24
CA GLU A 441 20.92 35.48 5.49
C GLU A 441 21.06 35.36 3.98
N LEU A 442 22.19 34.82 3.46
CA LEU A 442 22.45 34.74 2.04
C LEU A 442 21.82 33.52 1.36
N PHE A 443 21.70 32.38 2.04
CA PHE A 443 21.36 31.13 1.41
C PHE A 443 20.10 30.43 1.93
N LEU A 444 19.72 30.64 3.20
CA LEU A 444 18.61 29.90 3.81
C LEU A 444 17.29 30.64 3.67
N HIS A 445 16.88 30.91 2.41
CA HIS A 445 15.62 31.52 2.09
C HIS A 445 15.11 31.02 0.71
N PRO A 446 13.81 31.14 0.39
CA PRO A 446 13.26 30.60 -0.85
C PRO A 446 13.57 31.41 -2.12
N TYR A 447 13.95 32.70 -1.95
CA TYR A 447 14.03 33.65 -3.08
C TYR A 447 15.15 33.30 -4.05
N ALA A 448 16.29 32.83 -3.58
CA ALA A 448 17.41 32.40 -4.44
C ALA A 448 17.01 31.22 -5.33
N ALA A 449 16.17 30.31 -4.85
CA ALA A 449 15.61 29.21 -5.63
C ALA A 449 14.57 29.71 -6.64
N ALA A 450 13.69 30.62 -6.22
CA ALA A 450 12.66 31.20 -7.08
C ALA A 450 13.25 32.02 -8.23
N GLU A 451 14.28 32.82 -7.97
CA GLU A 451 14.99 33.59 -9.00
C GLU A 451 15.63 32.73 -10.08
N ARG A 452 15.96 31.48 -9.73
CA ARG A 452 16.55 30.48 -10.67
C ARG A 452 15.52 29.57 -11.30
N GLY A 453 14.23 29.73 -10.98
CA GLY A 453 13.16 28.86 -11.47
C GLY A 453 13.18 27.46 -10.85
N LEU A 454 13.86 27.24 -9.73
CA LEU A 454 13.86 25.97 -8.98
C LEU A 454 12.61 25.84 -8.10
N ALA A 455 12.00 26.96 -7.71
CA ALA A 455 10.64 27.05 -7.21
C ALA A 455 9.82 27.92 -8.20
N ASP A 456 8.62 27.47 -8.57
CA ASP A 456 7.76 28.17 -9.51
C ASP A 456 7.15 29.43 -8.89
N ASN A 457 6.92 29.41 -7.58
CA ASN A 457 6.43 30.56 -6.85
C ASN A 457 6.74 30.46 -5.35
N VAL A 458 6.85 31.62 -4.69
CA VAL A 458 6.80 31.73 -3.23
C VAL A 458 5.39 32.18 -2.88
N ILE A 459 4.71 31.39 -2.06
CA ILE A 459 3.28 31.54 -1.78
C ILE A 459 3.01 31.67 -0.28
N GLU A 460 2.00 32.43 0.09
CA GLU A 460 1.51 32.43 1.48
C GLU A 460 0.98 31.04 1.86
N PRO A 461 1.25 30.56 3.08
CA PRO A 461 0.79 29.24 3.52
C PRO A 461 -0.72 29.03 3.32
N THR A 462 -1.55 30.03 3.61
CA THR A 462 -3.02 30.00 3.43
C THR A 462 -3.45 29.84 1.97
N ALA A 463 -2.60 30.21 1.00
CA ALA A 463 -2.88 30.06 -0.43
C ALA A 463 -2.56 28.65 -0.96
N THR A 464 -1.92 27.79 -0.16
CA THR A 464 -1.42 26.47 -0.59
C THR A 464 -2.48 25.63 -1.29
N ARG A 465 -3.67 25.49 -0.68
CA ARG A 465 -4.75 24.70 -1.28
C ARG A 465 -5.15 25.24 -2.66
N HIS A 466 -5.26 26.54 -2.83
CA HIS A 466 -5.61 27.14 -4.12
C HIS A 466 -4.59 26.75 -5.21
N TYR A 467 -3.30 26.90 -4.92
CA TYR A 467 -2.24 26.54 -5.86
C TYR A 467 -2.22 25.04 -6.19
N LEU A 468 -2.47 24.19 -5.20
CA LEU A 468 -2.56 22.73 -5.42
C LEU A 468 -3.78 22.36 -6.27
N VAL A 469 -4.95 22.94 -6.03
CA VAL A 469 -6.16 22.69 -6.84
C VAL A 469 -5.92 23.09 -8.29
N GLU A 470 -5.40 24.29 -8.54
CA GLU A 470 -5.14 24.75 -9.91
C GLU A 470 -4.02 23.95 -10.59
N GLY A 471 -2.96 23.58 -9.86
CA GLY A 471 -1.91 22.71 -10.34
C GLY A 471 -2.42 21.32 -10.73
N LEU A 472 -3.26 20.70 -9.87
CA LEU A 472 -3.88 19.40 -10.15
C LEU A 472 -4.82 19.46 -11.38
N ARG A 473 -5.56 20.56 -11.55
CA ARG A 473 -6.38 20.78 -12.75
C ARG A 473 -5.55 20.92 -14.02
N LEU A 474 -4.45 21.66 -13.95
CA LEU A 474 -3.52 21.83 -15.07
C LEU A 474 -2.91 20.49 -15.50
N LEU A 475 -2.50 19.68 -14.52
CA LEU A 475 -1.78 18.41 -14.74
C LEU A 475 -2.70 17.22 -15.02
N GLU A 476 -4.01 17.41 -15.03
CA GLU A 476 -5.00 16.33 -15.23
C GLU A 476 -4.75 15.48 -16.47
N ARG A 477 -4.25 16.10 -17.53
CA ARG A 477 -3.93 15.42 -18.80
C ARG A 477 -2.43 15.38 -19.07
N LYS A 478 -1.61 15.40 -18.02
CA LYS A 478 -0.16 15.25 -18.16
C LYS A 478 0.13 13.96 -18.94
N ALA A 479 0.93 14.08 -19.98
CA ALA A 479 1.42 12.95 -20.77
C ALA A 479 2.94 12.98 -20.81
N VAL A 480 3.56 11.91 -20.32
CA VAL A 480 5.02 11.73 -20.36
C VAL A 480 5.36 10.62 -21.33
N ALA A 481 6.23 10.91 -22.28
CA ALA A 481 6.79 9.89 -23.15
C ALA A 481 7.83 9.07 -22.37
N GLN A 482 7.44 7.89 -21.93
CA GLN A 482 8.38 6.97 -21.28
C GLN A 482 9.28 6.28 -22.31
N VAL A 483 10.58 6.20 -22.01
CA VAL A 483 11.51 5.39 -22.80
C VAL A 483 11.18 3.91 -22.55
N PRO A 484 10.90 3.11 -23.59
CA PRO A 484 10.61 1.70 -23.43
C PRO A 484 11.80 0.96 -22.81
N LYS A 485 11.58 0.36 -21.66
CA LYS A 485 12.55 -0.51 -20.98
C LYS A 485 11.82 -1.70 -20.31
N LYS A 486 12.52 -2.79 -20.06
CA LYS A 486 11.90 -3.96 -19.43
C LYS A 486 11.52 -3.69 -17.96
N HIS A 487 12.43 -3.13 -17.20
CA HIS A 487 12.31 -2.77 -15.79
C HIS A 487 13.49 -1.91 -15.35
N GLY A 488 13.41 -1.30 -14.16
CA GLY A 488 14.54 -0.69 -13.49
C GLY A 488 15.48 -1.71 -12.84
N THR A 489 16.68 -1.28 -12.51
CA THR A 489 17.71 -2.15 -11.90
C THR A 489 17.96 -1.83 -10.41
N VAL A 490 17.23 -0.88 -9.82
CA VAL A 490 17.34 -0.46 -8.42
C VAL A 490 16.19 -0.99 -7.56
#